data_9a8a9dfe25356d4d52c593272ff56a8c
#
_entry.id   9a8a9dfe25356d4d52c593272ff56a8c
#
_cell.length_a   1.000
_cell.length_b   1.000
_cell.length_c   1.000
_cell.angle_alpha   90.00
_cell.angle_beta   90.00
_cell.angle_gamma   90.00
#
_symmetry.space_group_name_H-M   'P 1'
#
loop_
_entity.id
_entity.type
_entity.pdbx_description
1 polymer ?
#
loop_
_entity_poly.entity_id
_entity_poly.type
_entity_poly.pdbx_seq_one_letter_code
_entity_poly.pdbx_strand_id
1 'polypeptide(L)'
;DEVLITKAEHASNVLPWLELEKEIGIVVKYIPLDSNHKVTIENVENSITENTKVISLAYVTNVIGDVRPIKEISKLIHENNGLMIVDGAQSVPHMKTDVIEDDIDFLAFSAHKMLGPTGVGVLYGKEKYLENLKPIYYGGGMNSRFESNKEVEYKSLPLRLEAGTRNIAGVLGFREAINYLNEIGIENIHKHEIELKNYLLTKLKNIKEIEIYNPLTESGIVVFNIKNIFAEDTSRYLNHYHICVRAGNHCTKMVKDEIGVKNTCRISLYLYNTKEEIDKLIEVLENNHDLYDIIL
;
A
#
# COMPACT_ATOMS: atom_id res chain seq x y z
N ASP A 1 6.35 25.15 0.19
CA ASP A 1 6.86 23.81 0.50
C ASP A 1 6.40 22.81 -0.55
N GLU A 2 7.26 21.84 -0.89
CA GLU A 2 6.98 20.79 -1.87
C GLU A 2 6.84 19.44 -1.20
N VAL A 3 5.89 18.65 -1.74
CA VAL A 3 5.68 17.24 -1.37
C VAL A 3 5.91 16.37 -2.61
N LEU A 4 6.81 15.39 -2.50
CA LEU A 4 7.09 14.43 -3.56
C LEU A 4 6.33 13.12 -3.30
N ILE A 5 5.59 12.67 -4.32
CA ILE A 5 4.91 11.37 -4.39
C ILE A 5 5.21 10.72 -5.74
N THR A 6 4.61 9.54 -6.04
CA THR A 6 4.63 8.98 -7.39
C THR A 6 3.22 8.80 -7.96
N LYS A 7 3.12 8.56 -9.27
CA LYS A 7 1.84 8.20 -9.90
C LYS A 7 1.39 6.76 -9.57
N ALA A 8 2.25 5.96 -8.95
CA ALA A 8 1.93 4.60 -8.51
C ALA A 8 1.38 4.52 -7.08
N GLU A 9 1.15 5.67 -6.42
CA GLU A 9 0.58 5.71 -5.08
C GLU A 9 -0.90 5.34 -5.05
N HIS A 10 -1.30 4.64 -3.98
CA HIS A 10 -2.72 4.46 -3.65
C HIS A 10 -3.39 5.81 -3.36
N ALA A 11 -4.67 5.94 -3.69
CA ALA A 11 -5.44 7.18 -3.48
C ALA A 11 -5.34 7.75 -2.06
N SER A 12 -5.18 6.90 -1.04
CA SER A 12 -4.99 7.33 0.36
C SER A 12 -3.66 8.05 0.61
N ASN A 13 -2.66 7.83 -0.26
CA ASN A 13 -1.36 8.53 -0.21
C ASN A 13 -1.23 9.62 -1.29
N VAL A 14 -2.31 9.92 -1.99
CA VAL A 14 -2.37 10.99 -3.01
C VAL A 14 -3.36 12.08 -2.61
N LEU A 15 -4.62 11.70 -2.36
CA LEU A 15 -5.70 12.67 -2.18
C LEU A 15 -5.47 13.65 -1.02
N PRO A 16 -4.93 13.24 0.15
CA PRO A 16 -4.66 14.19 1.22
C PRO A 16 -3.71 15.30 0.79
N TRP A 17 -2.67 14.97 0.00
CA TRP A 17 -1.70 15.95 -0.49
C TRP A 17 -2.32 16.91 -1.50
N LEU A 18 -3.14 16.41 -2.44
CA LEU A 18 -3.85 17.24 -3.40
C LEU A 18 -4.88 18.18 -2.75
N GLU A 19 -5.52 17.75 -1.66
CA GLU A 19 -6.41 18.64 -0.91
C GLU A 19 -5.62 19.71 -0.13
N LEU A 20 -4.50 19.34 0.51
CA LEU A 20 -3.62 20.31 1.17
C LEU A 20 -3.01 21.31 0.17
N GLU A 21 -2.71 20.90 -1.07
CA GLU A 21 -2.29 21.82 -2.13
C GLU A 21 -3.34 22.92 -2.36
N LYS A 22 -4.63 22.57 -2.38
CA LYS A 22 -5.73 23.52 -2.54
C LYS A 22 -5.95 24.40 -1.30
N GLU A 23 -5.81 23.81 -0.10
CA GLU A 23 -6.16 24.48 1.16
C GLU A 23 -5.07 25.44 1.63
N ILE A 24 -3.80 25.06 1.53
CA ILE A 24 -2.67 25.81 2.11
C ILE A 24 -1.56 26.14 1.11
N GLY A 25 -1.71 25.76 -0.17
CA GLY A 25 -0.80 26.16 -1.24
C GLY A 25 0.56 25.44 -1.23
N ILE A 26 0.67 24.24 -0.68
CA ILE A 26 1.82 23.37 -0.94
C ILE A 26 1.84 22.99 -2.42
N VAL A 27 2.96 22.48 -2.91
CA VAL A 27 3.12 22.03 -4.29
C VAL A 27 3.36 20.53 -4.30
N VAL A 28 2.48 19.77 -4.95
CA VAL A 28 2.64 18.31 -5.12
C VAL A 28 3.37 18.03 -6.42
N LYS A 29 4.49 17.35 -6.33
CA LYS A 29 5.31 16.92 -7.48
C LYS A 29 5.42 15.40 -7.53
N TYR A 30 5.68 14.89 -8.74
CA TYR A 30 5.77 13.45 -8.97
C TYR A 30 7.21 13.05 -9.27
N ILE A 31 7.77 12.14 -8.47
CA ILE A 31 9.03 11.45 -8.79
C ILE A 31 8.76 10.55 -10.00
N PRO A 32 9.50 10.70 -11.11
CA PRO A 32 9.34 9.82 -12.26
C PRO A 32 9.75 8.38 -11.92
N LEU A 33 9.07 7.41 -12.53
CA LEU A 33 9.45 6.01 -12.46
C LEU A 33 10.37 5.67 -13.63
N ASP A 34 11.18 4.62 -13.48
CA ASP A 34 12.00 4.11 -14.58
C ASP A 34 11.17 3.31 -15.62
N SER A 35 11.81 2.78 -16.65
CA SER A 35 11.16 1.97 -17.69
C SER A 35 10.55 0.65 -17.17
N ASN A 36 10.88 0.23 -15.97
CA ASN A 36 10.31 -0.92 -15.26
C ASN A 36 9.25 -0.51 -14.24
N HIS A 37 8.84 0.76 -14.26
CA HIS A 37 7.89 1.38 -13.34
C HIS A 37 8.34 1.39 -11.87
N LYS A 38 9.68 1.43 -11.64
CA LYS A 38 10.28 1.45 -10.30
C LYS A 38 10.79 2.85 -9.92
N VAL A 39 10.81 3.12 -8.63
CA VAL A 39 11.51 4.28 -8.07
C VAL A 39 13.00 3.98 -8.02
N THR A 40 13.81 4.86 -8.59
CA THR A 40 15.28 4.79 -8.50
C THR A 40 15.81 5.93 -7.61
N ILE A 41 16.93 5.70 -6.97
CA ILE A 41 17.60 6.74 -6.16
C ILE A 41 17.92 7.97 -7.00
N GLU A 42 18.41 7.78 -8.22
CA GLU A 42 18.69 8.87 -9.16
C GLU A 42 17.44 9.73 -9.44
N ASN A 43 16.28 9.12 -9.68
CA ASN A 43 15.05 9.85 -9.91
C ASN A 43 14.59 10.63 -8.67
N VAL A 44 14.82 10.09 -7.47
CA VAL A 44 14.55 10.78 -6.20
C VAL A 44 15.49 11.97 -6.05
N GLU A 45 16.80 11.79 -6.20
CA GLU A 45 17.81 12.86 -6.10
C GLU A 45 17.48 14.01 -7.06
N ASN A 46 17.17 13.69 -8.34
CA ASN A 46 16.82 14.69 -9.35
C ASN A 46 15.47 15.40 -9.08
N SER A 47 14.62 14.83 -8.25
CA SER A 47 13.32 15.43 -7.91
C SER A 47 13.37 16.32 -6.67
N ILE A 48 14.35 16.13 -5.77
CA ILE A 48 14.51 16.92 -4.55
C ILE A 48 15.00 18.33 -4.91
N THR A 49 14.35 19.32 -4.34
CA THR A 49 14.76 20.74 -4.40
C THR A 49 14.91 21.32 -2.99
N GLU A 50 15.43 22.51 -2.84
CA GLU A 50 15.51 23.23 -1.54
C GLU A 50 14.13 23.40 -0.87
N ASN A 51 13.07 23.42 -1.67
CA ASN A 51 11.68 23.56 -1.22
C ASN A 51 11.02 22.22 -0.83
N THR A 52 11.64 21.08 -1.13
CA THR A 52 11.10 19.77 -0.80
C THR A 52 11.14 19.54 0.70
N LYS A 53 9.97 19.37 1.32
CA LYS A 53 9.82 19.17 2.78
C LYS A 53 9.30 17.78 3.15
N VAL A 54 8.68 17.10 2.20
CA VAL A 54 8.11 15.76 2.43
C VAL A 54 8.33 14.88 1.22
N ILE A 55 8.75 13.64 1.45
CA ILE A 55 8.58 12.54 0.50
C ILE A 55 7.57 11.58 1.12
N SER A 56 6.48 11.29 0.39
CA SER A 56 5.43 10.37 0.84
C SER A 56 5.25 9.23 -0.16
N LEU A 57 5.67 8.02 0.21
CA LEU A 57 5.72 6.87 -0.68
C LEU A 57 5.14 5.62 -0.02
N ALA A 58 4.47 4.78 -0.81
CA ALA A 58 4.22 3.40 -0.41
C ALA A 58 5.55 2.64 -0.32
N TYR A 59 5.77 1.86 0.71
CA TYR A 59 6.95 0.98 0.77
C TYR A 59 6.87 -0.08 -0.34
N VAL A 60 5.67 -0.67 -0.48
CA VAL A 60 5.33 -1.60 -1.58
C VAL A 60 4.08 -1.09 -2.27
N THR A 61 4.13 -0.94 -3.59
CA THR A 61 2.99 -0.45 -4.35
C THR A 61 1.92 -1.52 -4.56
N ASN A 62 0.66 -1.14 -4.51
CA ASN A 62 -0.47 -2.08 -4.55
C ASN A 62 -0.88 -2.55 -5.96
N VAL A 63 -0.20 -2.06 -7.01
CA VAL A 63 -0.42 -2.46 -8.42
C VAL A 63 0.86 -3.01 -9.01
N ILE A 64 1.93 -2.23 -9.03
CA ILE A 64 3.20 -2.65 -9.64
C ILE A 64 3.90 -3.69 -8.77
N GLY A 65 3.74 -3.61 -7.44
CA GLY A 65 4.42 -4.48 -6.49
C GLY A 65 5.92 -4.16 -6.34
N ASP A 66 6.29 -2.92 -6.68
CA ASP A 66 7.63 -2.39 -6.50
C ASP A 66 7.96 -2.23 -5.01
N VAL A 67 9.07 -2.79 -4.57
CA VAL A 67 9.61 -2.60 -3.21
C VAL A 67 10.63 -1.46 -3.27
N ARG A 68 10.32 -0.37 -2.60
CA ARG A 68 11.13 0.86 -2.69
C ARG A 68 12.28 0.88 -1.70
N PRO A 69 13.42 1.48 -2.07
CA PRO A 69 14.59 1.63 -1.20
C PRO A 69 14.37 2.75 -0.17
N ILE A 70 13.44 2.52 0.78
CA ILE A 70 12.99 3.55 1.74
C ILE A 70 14.14 4.08 2.58
N LYS A 71 15.06 3.23 3.02
CA LYS A 71 16.23 3.62 3.82
C LYS A 71 17.10 4.67 3.12
N GLU A 72 17.41 4.43 1.85
CA GLU A 72 18.23 5.34 1.04
C GLU A 72 17.47 6.64 0.75
N ILE A 73 16.16 6.55 0.47
CA ILE A 73 15.30 7.71 0.24
C ILE A 73 15.15 8.55 1.52
N SER A 74 15.00 7.90 2.68
CA SER A 74 14.96 8.59 3.99
C SER A 74 16.21 9.41 4.22
N LYS A 75 17.38 8.83 3.92
CA LYS A 75 18.64 9.55 4.05
C LYS A 75 18.68 10.80 3.18
N LEU A 76 18.30 10.70 1.91
CA LEU A 76 18.30 11.83 0.96
C LEU A 76 17.39 12.97 1.43
N ILE A 77 16.17 12.66 1.84
CA ILE A 77 15.24 13.71 2.28
C ILE A 77 15.66 14.33 3.62
N HIS A 78 16.26 13.56 4.52
CA HIS A 78 16.78 14.08 5.79
C HIS A 78 18.00 15.00 5.58
N GLU A 79 18.87 14.71 4.61
CA GLU A 79 19.96 15.62 4.22
C GLU A 79 19.42 16.96 3.70
N ASN A 80 18.20 16.97 3.15
CA ASN A 80 17.46 18.17 2.73
C ASN A 80 16.58 18.79 3.85
N ASN A 81 16.70 18.32 5.09
CA ASN A 81 15.87 18.70 6.25
C ASN A 81 14.36 18.49 6.05
N GLY A 82 13.98 17.50 5.26
CA GLY A 82 12.59 17.09 5.05
C GLY A 82 12.21 15.84 5.84
N LEU A 83 11.02 15.30 5.58
CA LEU A 83 10.41 14.18 6.27
C LEU A 83 10.11 13.02 5.33
N MET A 84 10.33 11.78 5.81
CA MET A 84 9.92 10.56 5.13
C MET A 84 8.62 10.02 5.72
N ILE A 85 7.55 10.00 4.89
CA ILE A 85 6.25 9.43 5.24
C ILE A 85 6.03 8.18 4.39
N VAL A 86 5.70 7.07 5.04
CA VAL A 86 5.59 5.77 4.39
C VAL A 86 4.17 5.21 4.52
N ASP A 87 3.56 4.87 3.38
CA ASP A 87 2.40 3.99 3.34
C ASP A 87 2.87 2.55 3.42
N GLY A 88 2.70 1.95 4.60
CA GLY A 88 3.08 0.57 4.92
C GLY A 88 1.98 -0.44 4.65
N ALA A 89 0.89 -0.05 3.98
CA ALA A 89 -0.30 -0.90 3.81
C ALA A 89 -0.04 -2.23 3.08
N GLN A 90 1.01 -2.27 2.24
CA GLN A 90 1.43 -3.47 1.50
C GLN A 90 2.81 -4.00 1.94
N SER A 91 3.55 -3.31 2.81
CA SER A 91 4.80 -3.82 3.33
C SER A 91 4.63 -4.54 4.66
N VAL A 92 4.01 -3.88 5.65
CA VAL A 92 3.89 -4.42 7.01
C VAL A 92 3.21 -5.80 7.08
N PRO A 93 2.19 -6.13 6.25
CA PRO A 93 1.60 -7.47 6.22
C PRO A 93 2.50 -8.55 5.61
N HIS A 94 3.43 -8.18 4.73
CA HIS A 94 4.06 -9.09 3.78
C HIS A 94 5.57 -9.24 3.93
N MET A 95 6.23 -8.27 4.57
CA MET A 95 7.69 -8.26 4.72
C MET A 95 8.12 -7.53 5.99
N LYS A 96 9.35 -7.81 6.45
CA LYS A 96 9.94 -7.06 7.56
C LYS A 96 9.95 -5.56 7.22
N THR A 97 9.39 -4.76 8.10
CA THR A 97 9.40 -3.29 8.03
C THR A 97 9.94 -2.78 9.37
N ASP A 98 11.09 -2.11 9.35
CA ASP A 98 11.77 -1.62 10.55
C ASP A 98 11.91 -0.10 10.48
N VAL A 99 11.10 0.60 11.26
CA VAL A 99 11.03 2.07 11.24
C VAL A 99 12.31 2.76 11.73
N ILE A 100 13.14 2.04 12.49
CA ILE A 100 14.42 2.56 13.00
C ILE A 100 15.51 2.34 11.96
N GLU A 101 15.59 1.12 11.41
CA GLU A 101 16.59 0.78 10.39
C GLU A 101 16.39 1.60 9.11
N ASP A 102 15.14 1.82 8.69
CA ASP A 102 14.79 2.57 7.48
C ASP A 102 14.67 4.08 7.74
N ASP A 103 14.88 4.52 8.98
CA ASP A 103 14.81 5.91 9.47
C ASP A 103 13.50 6.64 9.06
N ILE A 104 12.37 5.93 9.16
CA ILE A 104 11.05 6.42 8.79
C ILE A 104 10.53 7.41 9.83
N ASP A 105 10.03 8.58 9.40
CA ASP A 105 9.46 9.58 10.32
C ASP A 105 8.01 9.28 10.65
N PHE A 106 7.21 8.86 9.65
CA PHE A 106 5.82 8.41 9.83
C PHE A 106 5.54 7.16 9.00
N LEU A 107 4.85 6.19 9.58
CA LEU A 107 4.38 4.98 8.91
C LEU A 107 2.90 4.77 9.20
N ALA A 108 2.09 4.57 8.15
CA ALA A 108 0.67 4.25 8.27
C ALA A 108 0.35 2.88 7.67
N PHE A 109 -0.46 2.07 8.36
CA PHE A 109 -0.92 0.78 7.86
C PHE A 109 -2.25 0.35 8.49
N SER A 110 -2.88 -0.70 7.95
CA SER A 110 -4.23 -1.12 8.31
C SER A 110 -4.28 -2.57 8.79
N ALA A 111 -4.98 -2.82 9.89
CA ALA A 111 -5.10 -4.15 10.47
C ALA A 111 -5.77 -5.18 9.54
N HIS A 112 -6.78 -4.77 8.74
CA HIS A 112 -7.51 -5.67 7.86
C HIS A 112 -6.67 -6.29 6.73
N LYS A 113 -5.49 -5.75 6.45
CA LYS A 113 -4.51 -6.34 5.51
C LYS A 113 -3.52 -7.29 6.20
N MET A 114 -3.59 -7.37 7.54
CA MET A 114 -2.73 -8.20 8.40
C MET A 114 -3.56 -9.24 9.17
N LEU A 115 -4.61 -9.82 8.56
CA LEU A 115 -5.55 -10.74 9.18
C LEU A 115 -6.31 -10.15 10.39
N GLY A 116 -6.15 -8.88 10.65
CA GLY A 116 -6.82 -8.16 11.73
C GLY A 116 -8.20 -7.63 11.32
N PRO A 117 -8.95 -7.07 12.27
CA PRO A 117 -10.30 -6.56 12.01
C PRO A 117 -10.30 -5.27 11.18
N THR A 118 -11.42 -5.02 10.51
CA THR A 118 -11.70 -3.73 9.87
C THR A 118 -11.87 -2.61 10.91
N GLY A 119 -11.68 -1.35 10.49
CA GLY A 119 -11.86 -0.19 11.38
C GLY A 119 -10.73 0.02 12.40
N VAL A 120 -9.58 -0.63 12.20
CA VAL A 120 -8.35 -0.42 12.97
C VAL A 120 -7.20 -0.15 12.01
N GLY A 121 -6.40 0.84 12.35
CA GLY A 121 -5.15 1.18 11.68
C GLY A 121 -4.16 1.78 12.66
N VAL A 122 -2.92 1.89 12.23
CA VAL A 122 -1.82 2.43 13.04
C VAL A 122 -1.16 3.57 12.29
N LEU A 123 -0.88 4.65 13.01
CA LEU A 123 0.08 5.66 12.62
C LEU A 123 1.24 5.59 13.62
N TYR A 124 2.40 5.15 13.15
CA TYR A 124 3.66 5.36 13.83
C TYR A 124 4.21 6.74 13.47
N GLY A 125 4.88 7.38 14.42
CA GLY A 125 5.64 8.60 14.18
C GLY A 125 6.76 8.74 15.19
N LYS A 126 7.90 9.36 14.79
CA LYS A 126 8.94 9.76 15.71
C LYS A 126 8.37 10.75 16.73
N GLU A 127 8.63 10.54 18.01
CA GLU A 127 8.03 11.31 19.12
C GLU A 127 8.16 12.82 18.91
N LYS A 128 9.35 13.30 18.52
CA LYS A 128 9.61 14.73 18.25
C LYS A 128 8.67 15.38 17.23
N TYR A 129 8.13 14.58 16.29
CA TYR A 129 7.17 15.04 15.30
C TYR A 129 5.73 14.89 15.79
N LEU A 130 5.41 13.78 16.47
CA LEU A 130 4.10 13.57 17.07
C LEU A 130 3.76 14.66 18.11
N GLU A 131 4.74 15.14 18.85
CA GLU A 131 4.56 16.25 19.82
C GLU A 131 4.07 17.54 19.17
N ASN A 132 4.38 17.76 17.90
CA ASN A 132 3.98 18.94 17.15
C ASN A 132 2.66 18.77 16.37
N LEU A 133 2.12 17.54 16.30
CA LEU A 133 0.86 17.30 15.62
C LEU A 133 -0.32 17.87 16.41
N LYS A 134 -1.24 18.50 15.70
CA LYS A 134 -2.55 18.86 16.21
C LYS A 134 -3.50 17.69 16.02
N PRO A 135 -4.35 17.36 17.01
CA PRO A 135 -5.40 16.37 16.83
C PRO A 135 -6.33 16.75 15.66
N ILE A 136 -6.72 15.76 14.87
CA ILE A 136 -7.74 15.93 13.82
C ILE A 136 -9.14 15.90 14.43
N TYR A 137 -9.33 15.06 15.47
CA TYR A 137 -10.58 14.92 16.19
C TYR A 137 -10.39 15.32 17.66
N TYR A 138 -11.43 15.89 18.26
CA TYR A 138 -11.46 16.30 19.65
C TYR A 138 -12.60 15.59 20.37
N GLY A 139 -12.36 15.10 21.59
CA GLY A 139 -13.35 14.39 22.37
C GLY A 139 -12.89 13.92 23.74
N GLY A 140 -13.70 13.11 24.39
CA GLY A 140 -13.38 12.55 25.69
C GLY A 140 -12.13 11.64 25.65
N GLY A 141 -11.48 11.50 26.79
CA GLY A 141 -10.32 10.60 26.97
C GLY A 141 -8.97 11.18 26.58
N MET A 142 -8.91 12.26 25.79
CA MET A 142 -7.67 12.88 25.32
C MET A 142 -7.17 14.06 26.18
N ASN A 143 -7.99 14.57 27.11
CA ASN A 143 -7.68 15.67 28.00
C ASN A 143 -7.40 15.18 29.43
N SER A 144 -6.54 15.87 30.15
CA SER A 144 -6.29 15.74 31.60
C SER A 144 -7.18 16.69 32.38
N ARG A 145 -7.38 17.91 31.87
CA ARG A 145 -8.19 18.96 32.47
C ARG A 145 -9.01 19.69 31.41
N PHE A 146 -10.23 20.07 31.82
CA PHE A 146 -11.14 20.83 30.98
C PHE A 146 -12.09 21.59 31.89
N GLU A 147 -12.09 22.92 31.84
CA GLU A 147 -12.85 23.79 32.73
C GLU A 147 -13.71 24.81 31.99
N SER A 148 -14.65 25.42 32.75
CA SER A 148 -15.58 26.43 32.27
C SER A 148 -14.94 27.71 31.74
N ASN A 149 -13.70 28.01 32.17
CA ASN A 149 -12.90 29.14 31.68
C ASN A 149 -12.32 28.90 30.27
N LYS A 150 -12.67 27.76 29.61
CA LYS A 150 -12.21 27.32 28.29
C LYS A 150 -10.74 26.87 28.24
N GLU A 151 -10.09 26.69 29.38
CA GLU A 151 -8.77 26.09 29.44
C GLU A 151 -8.85 24.58 29.26
N VAL A 152 -8.04 24.05 28.35
CA VAL A 152 -7.95 22.63 28.06
C VAL A 152 -6.50 22.21 28.15
N GLU A 153 -6.24 21.20 28.98
CA GLU A 153 -4.94 20.54 29.07
C GLU A 153 -5.07 19.12 28.49
N TYR A 154 -4.25 18.82 27.47
CA TYR A 154 -4.27 17.51 26.84
C TYR A 154 -3.35 16.53 27.56
N LYS A 155 -3.67 15.25 27.51
CA LYS A 155 -2.81 14.16 27.97
C LYS A 155 -1.54 14.08 27.13
N SER A 156 -0.55 13.36 27.64
CA SER A 156 0.66 13.00 26.89
C SER A 156 0.35 12.13 25.68
N LEU A 157 1.28 12.02 24.76
CA LEU A 157 1.24 11.06 23.67
C LEU A 157 1.14 9.61 24.23
N PRO A 158 0.47 8.74 23.50
CA PRO A 158 -0.32 8.97 22.27
C PRO A 158 -1.74 9.47 22.52
N LEU A 159 -2.21 9.53 23.78
CA LEU A 159 -3.61 9.72 24.18
C LEU A 159 -4.21 11.03 23.67
N ARG A 160 -3.40 12.08 23.57
CA ARG A 160 -3.88 13.38 23.06
C ARG A 160 -4.29 13.38 21.59
N LEU A 161 -3.85 12.37 20.82
CA LEU A 161 -4.18 12.23 19.41
C LEU A 161 -5.35 11.27 19.15
N GLU A 162 -5.91 10.67 20.24
CA GLU A 162 -6.98 9.66 20.16
C GLU A 162 -8.22 10.13 20.88
N ALA A 163 -9.20 10.65 20.12
CA ALA A 163 -10.45 11.19 20.67
C ALA A 163 -11.52 10.11 20.91
N GLY A 164 -12.18 10.17 22.06
CA GLY A 164 -13.31 9.31 22.41
C GLY A 164 -12.92 7.92 22.88
N THR A 165 -13.94 7.04 23.03
CA THR A 165 -13.74 5.63 23.36
C THR A 165 -13.18 4.89 22.13
N ARG A 166 -12.00 4.34 22.27
CA ARG A 166 -11.31 3.63 21.16
C ARG A 166 -12.00 2.31 20.84
N ASN A 167 -11.70 1.79 19.65
CA ASN A 167 -12.14 0.45 19.23
C ASN A 167 -11.36 -0.64 19.98
N ILE A 168 -11.68 -0.85 21.27
CA ILE A 168 -10.95 -1.77 22.16
C ILE A 168 -10.99 -3.20 21.61
N ALA A 169 -12.17 -3.67 21.19
CA ALA A 169 -12.34 -5.02 20.64
C ALA A 169 -11.49 -5.21 19.37
N GLY A 170 -11.49 -4.22 18.46
CA GLY A 170 -10.69 -4.26 17.25
C GLY A 170 -9.18 -4.26 17.53
N VAL A 171 -8.72 -3.46 18.52
CA VAL A 171 -7.29 -3.44 18.90
C VAL A 171 -6.86 -4.77 19.51
N LEU A 172 -7.69 -5.37 20.37
CA LEU A 172 -7.41 -6.70 20.94
C LEU A 172 -7.37 -7.79 19.86
N GLY A 173 -8.32 -7.77 18.92
CA GLY A 173 -8.32 -8.68 17.77
C GLY A 173 -7.08 -8.49 16.88
N PHE A 174 -6.66 -7.23 16.70
CA PHE A 174 -5.44 -6.94 15.93
C PHE A 174 -4.16 -7.44 16.63
N ARG A 175 -4.09 -7.35 17.95
CA ARG A 175 -2.99 -7.95 18.72
C ARG A 175 -2.87 -9.45 18.46
N GLU A 176 -3.99 -10.19 18.45
CA GLU A 176 -3.97 -11.62 18.17
C GLU A 176 -3.54 -11.94 16.72
N ALA A 177 -3.95 -11.12 15.75
CA ALA A 177 -3.47 -11.24 14.37
C ALA A 177 -1.94 -11.02 14.27
N ILE A 178 -1.40 -10.04 14.98
CA ILE A 178 0.06 -9.82 15.06
C ILE A 178 0.77 -11.01 15.69
N ASN A 179 0.25 -11.56 16.79
CA ASN A 179 0.81 -12.73 17.44
C ASN A 179 0.85 -13.93 16.47
N TYR A 180 -0.24 -14.18 15.74
CA TYR A 180 -0.33 -15.24 14.75
C TYR A 180 0.70 -15.07 13.61
N LEU A 181 0.84 -13.86 13.07
CA LEU A 181 1.84 -13.57 12.04
C LEU A 181 3.28 -13.76 12.56
N ASN A 182 3.54 -13.39 13.81
CA ASN A 182 4.84 -13.59 14.45
C ASN A 182 5.16 -15.07 14.70
N GLU A 183 4.16 -15.90 15.03
CA GLU A 183 4.32 -17.36 15.19
C GLU A 183 4.73 -18.03 13.86
N ILE A 184 4.15 -17.59 12.74
CA ILE A 184 4.54 -18.07 11.40
C ILE A 184 5.93 -17.53 11.03
N GLY A 185 6.20 -16.27 11.38
CA GLY A 185 7.37 -15.50 11.00
C GLY A 185 7.20 -14.78 9.68
N ILE A 186 7.33 -13.45 9.73
CA ILE A 186 7.09 -12.58 8.55
C ILE A 186 8.02 -12.92 7.37
N GLU A 187 9.25 -13.35 7.64
CA GLU A 187 10.19 -13.78 6.60
C GLU A 187 9.76 -15.07 5.90
N ASN A 188 9.13 -15.99 6.64
CA ASN A 188 8.57 -17.21 6.06
C ASN A 188 7.37 -16.88 5.17
N ILE A 189 6.52 -15.94 5.60
CA ILE A 189 5.38 -15.46 4.82
C ILE A 189 5.88 -14.85 3.52
N HIS A 190 6.83 -13.93 3.61
CA HIS A 190 7.42 -13.29 2.42
C HIS A 190 8.01 -14.30 1.45
N LYS A 191 8.81 -15.24 1.94
CA LYS A 191 9.40 -16.31 1.13
C LYS A 191 8.34 -17.14 0.41
N HIS A 192 7.28 -17.56 1.12
CA HIS A 192 6.18 -18.31 0.55
C HIS A 192 5.48 -17.54 -0.57
N GLU A 193 5.16 -16.27 -0.34
CA GLU A 193 4.53 -15.42 -1.36
C GLU A 193 5.39 -15.25 -2.62
N ILE A 194 6.70 -15.05 -2.45
CA ILE A 194 7.63 -14.93 -3.58
C ILE A 194 7.75 -16.25 -4.35
N GLU A 195 7.74 -17.40 -3.67
CA GLU A 195 7.71 -18.71 -4.33
C GLU A 195 6.43 -18.90 -5.16
N LEU A 196 5.27 -18.58 -4.59
CA LEU A 196 3.98 -18.66 -5.29
C LEU A 196 3.91 -17.67 -6.48
N LYS A 197 4.37 -16.43 -6.28
CA LYS A 197 4.43 -15.41 -7.33
C LYS A 197 5.31 -15.86 -8.51
N ASN A 198 6.48 -16.41 -8.24
CA ASN A 198 7.38 -16.91 -9.27
C ASN A 198 6.75 -18.09 -10.04
N TYR A 199 6.10 -19.00 -9.32
CA TYR A 199 5.37 -20.12 -9.91
C TYR A 199 4.24 -19.63 -10.82
N LEU A 200 3.43 -18.68 -10.36
CA LEU A 200 2.35 -18.06 -11.12
C LEU A 200 2.87 -17.38 -12.40
N LEU A 201 3.89 -16.52 -12.27
CA LEU A 201 4.46 -15.80 -13.42
C LEU A 201 5.04 -16.75 -14.47
N THR A 202 5.68 -17.84 -14.04
CA THR A 202 6.22 -18.85 -14.96
C THR A 202 5.12 -19.48 -15.81
N LYS A 203 3.96 -19.77 -15.20
CA LYS A 203 2.82 -20.36 -15.91
C LYS A 203 2.08 -19.35 -16.79
N LEU A 204 1.79 -18.15 -16.26
CA LEU A 204 1.09 -17.11 -17.01
C LEU A 204 1.83 -16.69 -18.29
N LYS A 205 3.18 -16.65 -18.28
CA LYS A 205 3.99 -16.31 -19.45
C LYS A 205 3.82 -17.28 -20.63
N ASN A 206 3.33 -18.50 -20.38
CA ASN A 206 3.12 -19.51 -21.43
C ASN A 206 1.74 -19.36 -22.11
N ILE A 207 0.84 -18.55 -21.57
CA ILE A 207 -0.50 -18.31 -22.13
C ILE A 207 -0.43 -17.07 -23.02
N LYS A 208 -0.54 -17.23 -24.34
CA LYS A 208 -0.34 -16.16 -25.34
C LYS A 208 -1.33 -15.00 -25.22
N GLU A 209 -2.51 -15.29 -24.72
CA GLU A 209 -3.60 -14.34 -24.55
C GLU A 209 -3.45 -13.47 -23.30
N ILE A 210 -2.50 -13.78 -22.42
CA ILE A 210 -2.27 -13.02 -21.18
C ILE A 210 -1.23 -11.94 -21.41
N GLU A 211 -1.56 -10.72 -20.96
CA GLU A 211 -0.65 -9.59 -20.87
C GLU A 211 -0.36 -9.30 -19.40
N ILE A 212 0.92 -9.38 -19.00
CA ILE A 212 1.36 -9.11 -17.63
C ILE A 212 1.99 -7.71 -17.57
N TYR A 213 1.48 -6.84 -16.70
CA TYR A 213 1.90 -5.43 -16.59
C TYR A 213 2.97 -5.18 -15.52
N ASN A 214 3.22 -6.14 -14.63
CA ASN A 214 4.26 -6.04 -13.61
C ASN A 214 5.14 -7.31 -13.55
N PRO A 215 5.77 -7.71 -14.66
CA PRO A 215 6.54 -8.97 -14.73
C PRO A 215 7.76 -9.01 -13.82
N LEU A 216 8.21 -7.86 -13.30
CA LEU A 216 9.33 -7.70 -12.38
C LEU A 216 8.90 -7.37 -10.95
N THR A 217 7.64 -7.68 -10.61
CA THR A 217 7.12 -7.45 -9.23
C THR A 217 7.96 -8.18 -8.18
N GLU A 218 8.16 -7.51 -7.05
CA GLU A 218 8.92 -8.01 -5.90
C GLU A 218 8.01 -8.40 -4.73
N SER A 219 6.70 -8.43 -4.96
CA SER A 219 5.65 -8.79 -3.99
C SER A 219 4.75 -9.90 -4.50
N GLY A 220 3.83 -10.39 -3.66
CA GLY A 220 2.80 -11.37 -4.03
C GLY A 220 1.71 -10.85 -4.98
N ILE A 221 1.90 -9.69 -5.61
CA ILE A 221 0.93 -9.04 -6.49
C ILE A 221 1.30 -9.28 -7.96
N VAL A 222 0.37 -9.83 -8.74
CA VAL A 222 0.51 -9.98 -10.19
C VAL A 222 -0.67 -9.31 -10.89
N VAL A 223 -0.36 -8.44 -11.84
CA VAL A 223 -1.33 -7.64 -12.58
C VAL A 223 -1.31 -8.04 -14.04
N PHE A 224 -2.48 -8.40 -14.57
CA PHE A 224 -2.62 -8.93 -15.92
C PHE A 224 -3.96 -8.56 -16.56
N ASN A 225 -4.07 -8.75 -17.88
CA ASN A 225 -5.34 -8.81 -18.61
C ASN A 225 -5.33 -10.00 -19.58
N ILE A 226 -6.52 -10.46 -19.97
CA ILE A 226 -6.71 -11.28 -21.18
C ILE A 226 -6.84 -10.29 -22.35
N LYS A 227 -6.09 -10.51 -23.44
CA LYS A 227 -6.12 -9.65 -24.63
C LYS A 227 -7.53 -9.45 -25.16
N ASN A 228 -7.89 -8.20 -25.42
CA ASN A 228 -9.19 -7.79 -25.94
C ASN A 228 -10.39 -8.09 -25.03
N ILE A 229 -10.17 -8.46 -23.78
CA ILE A 229 -11.22 -8.65 -22.76
C ILE A 229 -11.08 -7.57 -21.69
N PHE A 230 -12.18 -6.97 -21.27
CA PHE A 230 -12.17 -6.02 -20.16
C PHE A 230 -11.80 -6.73 -18.85
N ALA A 231 -11.06 -6.03 -17.99
CA ALA A 231 -10.64 -6.58 -16.70
C ALA A 231 -11.82 -7.03 -15.83
N GLU A 232 -12.92 -6.27 -15.87
CA GLU A 232 -14.14 -6.58 -15.16
C GLU A 232 -14.80 -7.87 -15.65
N ASP A 233 -14.80 -8.11 -16.97
CA ASP A 233 -15.32 -9.34 -17.58
C ASP A 233 -14.41 -10.53 -17.26
N THR A 234 -13.09 -10.34 -17.32
CA THR A 234 -12.13 -11.35 -16.84
C THR A 234 -12.39 -11.73 -15.38
N SER A 235 -12.64 -10.74 -14.51
CA SER A 235 -12.96 -11.01 -13.10
C SER A 235 -14.29 -11.75 -12.94
N ARG A 236 -15.33 -11.42 -13.75
CA ARG A 236 -16.62 -12.12 -13.75
C ARG A 236 -16.45 -13.57 -14.19
N TYR A 237 -15.70 -13.79 -15.27
CA TYR A 237 -15.38 -15.11 -15.78
C TYR A 237 -14.68 -15.97 -14.73
N LEU A 238 -13.61 -15.46 -14.11
CA LEU A 238 -12.89 -16.19 -13.06
C LEU A 238 -13.77 -16.46 -11.83
N ASN A 239 -14.65 -15.52 -11.46
CA ASN A 239 -15.58 -15.71 -10.35
C ASN A 239 -16.59 -16.83 -10.61
N HIS A 240 -16.98 -17.09 -11.88
CA HIS A 240 -17.80 -18.24 -12.25
C HIS A 240 -17.14 -19.57 -11.84
N TYR A 241 -15.82 -19.65 -11.90
CA TYR A 241 -15.01 -20.78 -11.46
C TYR A 241 -14.56 -20.70 -9.99
N HIS A 242 -15.17 -19.81 -9.21
CA HIS A 242 -14.84 -19.56 -7.80
C HIS A 242 -13.39 -19.07 -7.57
N ILE A 243 -12.83 -18.35 -8.52
CA ILE A 243 -11.52 -17.73 -8.41
C ILE A 243 -11.72 -16.23 -8.23
N CYS A 244 -11.31 -15.71 -7.06
CA CYS A 244 -11.47 -14.32 -6.71
C CYS A 244 -10.24 -13.50 -7.11
N VAL A 245 -10.43 -12.56 -8.04
CA VAL A 245 -9.44 -11.54 -8.40
C VAL A 245 -10.06 -10.16 -8.27
N ARG A 246 -9.24 -9.13 -8.18
CA ARG A 246 -9.73 -7.76 -8.22
C ARG A 246 -9.57 -7.18 -9.62
N ALA A 247 -10.64 -6.59 -10.16
CA ALA A 247 -10.59 -5.83 -11.43
C ALA A 247 -10.68 -4.32 -11.19
N GLY A 248 -10.19 -3.54 -12.15
CA GLY A 248 -10.29 -2.08 -12.18
C GLY A 248 -8.95 -1.35 -12.00
N ASN A 249 -9.02 -0.12 -11.48
CA ASN A 249 -7.84 0.74 -11.27
C ASN A 249 -7.17 0.57 -9.88
N HIS A 250 -7.64 -0.35 -9.08
CA HIS A 250 -7.10 -0.71 -7.74
C HIS A 250 -6.93 0.46 -6.77
N CYS A 251 -7.72 1.53 -6.92
CA CYS A 251 -7.58 2.79 -6.18
C CYS A 251 -6.24 3.51 -6.45
N THR A 252 -5.61 3.26 -7.60
CA THR A 252 -4.34 3.86 -8.04
C THR A 252 -4.54 4.39 -9.46
N LYS A 253 -5.43 5.37 -9.61
CA LYS A 253 -5.90 5.84 -10.93
C LYS A 253 -4.80 6.37 -11.84
N MET A 254 -3.74 6.95 -11.28
CA MET A 254 -2.66 7.55 -12.07
C MET A 254 -1.67 6.53 -12.62
N VAL A 255 -1.65 5.30 -12.07
CA VAL A 255 -0.76 4.23 -12.56
C VAL A 255 -1.03 3.86 -14.03
N LYS A 256 -2.23 4.16 -14.55
CA LYS A 256 -2.55 3.99 -15.97
C LYS A 256 -1.61 4.76 -16.91
N ASP A 257 -1.09 5.90 -16.44
CA ASP A 257 -0.16 6.73 -17.20
C ASP A 257 1.22 6.04 -17.33
N GLU A 258 1.54 5.16 -16.38
CA GLU A 258 2.78 4.38 -16.34
C GLU A 258 2.65 3.07 -17.14
N ILE A 259 1.60 2.27 -16.88
CA ILE A 259 1.43 0.93 -17.48
C ILE A 259 0.65 0.94 -18.81
N GLY A 260 0.12 2.09 -19.23
CA GLY A 260 -0.55 2.27 -20.52
C GLY A 260 -1.98 1.71 -20.62
N VAL A 261 -2.55 1.18 -19.53
CA VAL A 261 -3.91 0.61 -19.50
C VAL A 261 -4.72 1.14 -18.34
N LYS A 262 -6.04 1.33 -18.57
CA LYS A 262 -6.94 1.93 -17.57
C LYS A 262 -7.27 1.00 -16.41
N ASN A 263 -7.58 -0.25 -16.74
CA ASN A 263 -8.03 -1.27 -15.77
C ASN A 263 -7.28 -2.56 -16.01
N THR A 264 -7.03 -3.27 -14.94
CA THR A 264 -6.35 -4.56 -14.94
C THR A 264 -7.01 -5.53 -13.98
N CYS A 265 -6.80 -6.81 -14.16
CA CYS A 265 -7.02 -7.83 -13.14
C CYS A 265 -5.80 -7.95 -12.26
N ARG A 266 -6.02 -8.07 -10.96
CA ARG A 266 -4.97 -8.24 -9.96
C ARG A 266 -5.19 -9.52 -9.16
N ILE A 267 -4.17 -10.37 -9.17
CA ILE A 267 -4.01 -11.50 -8.26
C ILE A 267 -3.20 -10.97 -7.07
N SER A 268 -3.63 -11.34 -5.87
CA SER A 268 -2.94 -11.00 -4.61
C SER A 268 -2.75 -12.29 -3.84
N LEU A 269 -1.51 -12.74 -3.75
CA LEU A 269 -1.12 -13.95 -3.02
C LEU A 269 -0.79 -13.60 -1.57
N TYR A 270 -1.13 -14.49 -0.65
CA TYR A 270 -0.79 -14.35 0.75
C TYR A 270 -0.49 -15.72 1.38
N LEU A 271 -0.20 -15.73 2.67
CA LEU A 271 0.26 -16.91 3.43
C LEU A 271 -0.64 -18.15 3.35
N TYR A 272 -1.91 -17.98 2.99
CA TYR A 272 -2.90 -19.08 2.90
C TYR A 272 -3.11 -19.61 1.47
N ASN A 273 -2.50 -18.99 0.45
CA ASN A 273 -2.62 -19.51 -0.91
C ASN A 273 -1.69 -20.67 -1.19
N THR A 274 -2.05 -21.48 -2.19
CA THR A 274 -1.33 -22.71 -2.55
C THR A 274 -1.00 -22.77 -4.04
N LYS A 275 -0.11 -23.70 -4.44
CA LYS A 275 0.19 -23.96 -5.85
C LYS A 275 -0.99 -24.58 -6.59
N GLU A 276 -1.80 -25.37 -5.90
CA GLU A 276 -3.00 -26.00 -6.46
C GLU A 276 -4.05 -24.95 -6.84
N GLU A 277 -4.21 -23.88 -6.06
CA GLU A 277 -5.07 -22.76 -6.41
C GLU A 277 -4.56 -22.02 -7.65
N ILE A 278 -3.24 -21.86 -7.78
CA ILE A 278 -2.61 -21.29 -8.99
C ILE A 278 -2.85 -22.21 -10.18
N ASP A 279 -2.68 -23.54 -10.02
CA ASP A 279 -2.92 -24.51 -11.10
C ASP A 279 -4.35 -24.45 -11.61
N LYS A 280 -5.34 -24.34 -10.69
CA LYS A 280 -6.75 -24.15 -11.06
C LYS A 280 -6.96 -22.85 -11.85
N LEU A 281 -6.34 -21.74 -11.44
CA LEU A 281 -6.41 -20.47 -12.19
C LEU A 281 -5.85 -20.64 -13.60
N ILE A 282 -4.69 -21.27 -13.73
CA ILE A 282 -4.05 -21.50 -15.03
C ILE A 282 -4.94 -22.39 -15.93
N GLU A 283 -5.48 -23.48 -15.40
CA GLU A 283 -6.41 -24.35 -16.12
C GLU A 283 -7.60 -23.59 -16.70
N VAL A 284 -8.21 -22.70 -15.91
CA VAL A 284 -9.35 -21.87 -16.35
C VAL A 284 -8.92 -20.85 -17.40
N LEU A 285 -7.74 -20.24 -17.27
CA LEU A 285 -7.23 -19.28 -18.24
C LEU A 285 -6.83 -19.94 -19.58
N GLU A 286 -6.31 -21.17 -19.56
CA GLU A 286 -5.95 -21.95 -20.75
C GLU A 286 -7.18 -22.48 -21.50
N ASN A 287 -8.25 -22.85 -20.77
CA ASN A 287 -9.47 -23.45 -21.30
C ASN A 287 -10.63 -22.44 -21.39
N ASN A 288 -10.37 -21.23 -21.84
CA ASN A 288 -11.32 -20.11 -21.84
C ASN A 288 -12.31 -20.12 -23.01
N HIS A 289 -12.68 -21.28 -23.53
CA HIS A 289 -13.56 -21.43 -24.72
C HIS A 289 -14.99 -20.92 -24.48
N ASP A 290 -15.47 -20.99 -23.26
CA ASP A 290 -16.79 -20.53 -22.78
C ASP A 290 -16.81 -19.12 -22.21
N LEU A 291 -15.69 -18.40 -22.31
CA LEU A 291 -15.54 -17.06 -21.74
C LEU A 291 -16.66 -16.11 -22.23
N TYR A 292 -16.92 -16.09 -23.56
CA TYR A 292 -17.95 -15.22 -24.11
C TYR A 292 -19.37 -15.62 -23.70
N ASP A 293 -19.63 -16.92 -23.52
CA ASP A 293 -20.95 -17.42 -23.08
C ASP A 293 -21.25 -17.05 -21.61
N ILE A 294 -20.19 -16.86 -20.81
CA ILE A 294 -20.30 -16.49 -19.38
C ILE A 294 -20.41 -14.97 -19.17
N ILE A 295 -19.75 -14.18 -20.00
CA ILE A 295 -19.69 -12.72 -19.82
C ILE A 295 -20.80 -11.94 -20.53
N LEU A 296 -21.41 -12.51 -21.59
CA LEU A 296 -22.55 -11.97 -22.35
C LEU A 296 -23.87 -12.35 -21.70
#